data_23ed1d7e596b4ee59af9e27821f66135
#
_entry.id   23ed1d7e596b4ee59af9e27821f66135
#
_cell.length_a   1.000
_cell.length_b   1.000
_cell.length_c   1.000
_cell.angle_alpha   90.00
_cell.angle_beta   90.00
_cell.angle_gamma   90.00
#
_symmetry.space_group_name_H-M   'P 1'
#
loop_
_entity.id
_entity.type
_entity.pdbx_description
1 polymer ?
#
loop_
_entity_poly.entity_id
_entity_poly.type
_entity_poly.pdbx_seq_one_letter_code
_entity_poly.pdbx_strand_id
1 'polypeptide(L)'
;MKLSTILIAVCLLFGACDKKEPVIENVSGVMRISETGACRILIQLTTGTSLFPTNPDKVKSFLTDGRQVTVTYRPDSEFVSPCSGSEPALIEAIR
;
A
#
# COMPACT_ATOMS: atom_id res chain seq x y z
N MET A 1 21.09 -34.78 10.11
CA MET A 1 20.81 -34.12 8.83
C MET A 1 19.34 -33.97 8.55
N LYS A 2 18.58 -35.03 8.67
CA LYS A 2 17.12 -34.96 8.43
C LYS A 2 16.43 -34.07 9.43
N LEU A 3 16.92 -34.00 10.66
CA LEU A 3 16.35 -33.15 11.69
C LEU A 3 16.48 -31.66 11.34
N SER A 4 17.63 -31.27 10.77
CA SER A 4 17.84 -29.88 10.37
C SER A 4 16.86 -29.47 9.27
N THR A 5 16.61 -30.34 8.32
CA THR A 5 15.65 -30.08 7.25
C THR A 5 14.25 -29.89 7.79
N ILE A 6 13.86 -30.73 8.75
CA ILE A 6 12.56 -30.62 9.39
C ILE A 6 12.41 -29.32 10.15
N LEU A 7 13.46 -28.90 10.86
CA LEU A 7 13.46 -27.62 11.59
C LEU A 7 13.29 -26.44 10.64
N ILE A 8 13.97 -26.45 9.51
CA ILE A 8 13.85 -25.39 8.53
C ILE A 8 12.41 -25.32 7.99
N ALA A 9 11.79 -26.47 7.72
CA ALA A 9 10.42 -26.50 7.26
C ALA A 9 9.45 -25.92 8.29
N VAL A 10 9.66 -26.21 9.57
CA VAL A 10 8.84 -25.66 10.64
C VAL A 10 8.98 -24.13 10.70
N CYS A 11 10.21 -23.62 10.59
CA CYS A 11 10.42 -22.18 10.58
C CYS A 11 9.73 -21.50 9.41
N LEU A 12 9.74 -22.11 8.24
CA LEU A 12 9.04 -21.58 7.08
C LEU A 12 7.53 -21.54 7.31
N LEU A 13 6.98 -22.54 7.96
CA LEU A 13 5.56 -22.54 8.30
C LEU A 13 5.20 -21.42 9.26
N PHE A 14 6.05 -21.15 10.24
CA PHE A 14 5.84 -20.02 11.13
C PHE A 14 5.90 -18.69 10.38
N GLY A 15 6.82 -18.54 9.45
CA GLY A 15 6.88 -17.35 8.62
C GLY A 15 5.62 -17.19 7.78
N ALA A 16 5.07 -18.28 7.26
CA ALA A 16 3.84 -18.25 6.50
C ALA A 16 2.62 -17.88 7.33
N CYS A 17 2.66 -18.11 8.65
CA CYS A 17 1.58 -17.75 9.55
C CYS A 17 1.62 -16.27 9.95
N ASP A 18 2.69 -15.56 9.62
CA ASP A 18 2.77 -14.13 9.87
C ASP A 18 1.78 -13.42 8.94
N LYS A 19 0.82 -12.72 9.54
CA LYS A 19 -0.30 -12.12 8.81
C LYS A 19 -0.01 -10.75 8.23
N LYS A 20 1.23 -10.33 8.23
CA LYS A 20 1.57 -9.03 7.63
C LYS A 20 1.34 -9.05 6.14
N GLU A 21 0.66 -8.03 5.66
CA GLU A 21 0.45 -7.85 4.24
C GLU A 21 1.80 -7.61 3.54
N PRO A 22 1.98 -8.14 2.34
CA PRO A 22 3.23 -7.92 1.61
C PRO A 22 3.36 -6.46 1.20
N VAL A 23 4.59 -5.97 1.20
CA VAL A 23 4.91 -4.64 0.67
C VAL A 23 4.97 -4.73 -0.85
N ILE A 24 4.28 -3.81 -1.51
CA ILE A 24 4.28 -3.69 -2.96
C ILE A 24 5.18 -2.53 -3.33
N GLU A 25 6.27 -2.81 -4.02
CA GLU A 25 7.35 -1.87 -4.23
C GLU A 25 7.31 -1.21 -5.59
N ASN A 26 7.65 0.08 -5.61
CA ASN A 26 7.98 0.85 -6.82
C ASN A 26 6.90 0.77 -7.91
N VAL A 27 5.67 1.05 -7.53
CA VAL A 27 4.55 1.08 -8.46
C VAL A 27 4.31 2.50 -8.93
N SER A 28 4.22 2.68 -10.23
CA SER A 28 3.95 3.98 -10.83
C SER A 28 2.48 4.34 -10.70
N GLY A 29 2.23 5.62 -10.43
CA GLY A 29 0.89 6.12 -10.28
C GLY A 29 0.82 7.62 -10.50
N VAL A 30 -0.38 8.16 -10.36
CA VAL A 30 -0.67 9.58 -10.52
C VAL A 30 -1.49 10.03 -9.32
N MET A 31 -1.11 11.18 -8.76
CA MET A 31 -1.88 11.79 -7.67
C MET A 31 -3.22 12.30 -8.21
N ARG A 32 -4.30 11.97 -7.52
CA ARG A 32 -5.62 12.50 -7.81
C ARG A 32 -6.10 13.28 -6.59
N ILE A 33 -6.09 14.60 -6.73
CA ILE A 33 -6.41 15.50 -5.63
C ILE A 33 -7.75 16.17 -5.93
N SER A 34 -8.65 16.08 -4.98
CA SER A 34 -9.96 16.71 -5.04
C SER A 34 -10.07 17.73 -3.91
N GLU A 35 -10.81 18.79 -4.13
CA GLU A 35 -10.97 19.84 -3.11
C GLU A 35 -12.00 19.50 -2.05
N THR A 36 -12.89 18.57 -2.33
CA THR A 36 -14.03 18.26 -1.44
C THR A 36 -14.22 16.77 -1.28
N GLY A 37 -14.88 16.39 -0.20
CA GLY A 37 -15.28 15.02 0.05
C GLY A 37 -14.24 14.18 0.77
N ALA A 38 -14.60 12.95 1.06
CA ALA A 38 -13.74 12.01 1.79
C ALA A 38 -12.61 11.46 0.91
N CYS A 39 -12.74 11.57 -0.41
CA CYS A 39 -11.78 11.05 -1.37
C CYS A 39 -10.84 12.12 -1.90
N ARG A 40 -10.41 13.01 -1.02
CA ARG A 40 -9.59 14.15 -1.42
C ARG A 40 -8.22 13.78 -1.95
N ILE A 41 -7.65 12.72 -1.43
CA ILE A 41 -6.31 12.27 -1.79
C ILE A 41 -6.39 10.83 -2.21
N LEU A 42 -6.14 10.56 -3.47
CA LEU A 42 -6.05 9.21 -4.01
C LEU A 42 -4.80 9.09 -4.86
N ILE A 43 -4.25 7.89 -4.93
CA ILE A 43 -3.16 7.59 -5.85
C ILE A 43 -3.68 6.57 -6.85
N GLN A 44 -3.82 6.98 -8.09
CA GLN A 44 -4.28 6.09 -9.15
C GLN A 44 -3.08 5.39 -9.77
N LEU A 45 -2.98 4.10 -9.54
CA LEU A 45 -1.88 3.30 -10.08
C LEU A 45 -2.08 3.02 -11.56
N THR A 46 -0.98 2.81 -12.26
CA THR A 46 -1.03 2.44 -13.68
C THR A 46 -1.75 1.12 -13.92
N THR A 47 -1.85 0.28 -12.89
CA THR A 47 -2.61 -0.96 -12.95
C THR A 47 -4.12 -0.76 -12.93
N GLY A 48 -4.59 0.47 -12.67
CA GLY A 48 -6.00 0.78 -12.57
C GLY A 48 -6.52 0.84 -11.13
N THR A 49 -5.74 0.39 -10.18
CA THR A 49 -6.11 0.42 -8.76
C THR A 49 -5.97 1.83 -8.20
N SER A 50 -6.95 2.29 -7.43
CA SER A 50 -6.86 3.55 -6.70
C SER A 50 -6.54 3.26 -5.25
N LEU A 51 -5.52 3.92 -4.72
CA LEU A 51 -5.11 3.78 -3.33
C LEU A 51 -5.64 4.94 -2.50
N PHE A 52 -6.15 4.62 -1.32
CA PHE A 52 -6.50 5.60 -0.31
C PHE A 52 -5.40 5.58 0.75
N PRO A 53 -4.53 6.62 0.81
CA PRO A 53 -3.46 6.64 1.80
C PRO A 53 -4.02 6.72 3.22
N THR A 54 -3.67 5.76 4.06
CA THR A 54 -4.10 5.77 5.46
C THR A 54 -3.17 6.60 6.33
N ASN A 55 -2.03 7.01 5.78
CA ASN A 55 -1.06 7.89 6.43
C ASN A 55 -0.79 9.10 5.53
N PRO A 56 -1.73 10.05 5.41
CA PRO A 56 -1.64 11.13 4.44
C PRO A 56 -0.43 12.04 4.62
N ASP A 57 0.14 12.10 5.82
CA ASP A 57 1.36 12.89 6.05
C ASP A 57 2.51 12.44 5.16
N LYS A 58 2.54 11.17 4.79
CA LYS A 58 3.59 10.62 3.95
C LYS A 58 3.58 11.19 2.53
N VAL A 59 2.41 11.64 2.07
CA VAL A 59 2.24 12.14 0.70
C VAL A 59 2.07 13.65 0.64
N LYS A 60 2.21 14.35 1.76
CA LYS A 60 1.92 15.78 1.83
C LYS A 60 2.73 16.65 0.89
N SER A 61 3.92 16.23 0.50
CA SER A 61 4.77 16.96 -0.44
C SER A 61 4.40 16.69 -1.91
N PHE A 62 3.41 15.84 -2.15
CA PHE A 62 3.04 15.39 -3.49
C PHE A 62 1.60 15.75 -3.86
N LEU A 63 0.99 16.68 -3.14
CA LEU A 63 -0.45 16.98 -3.27
C LEU A 63 -0.73 17.91 -4.45
N THR A 64 -0.33 17.51 -5.63
CA THR A 64 -0.65 18.21 -6.89
C THR A 64 -1.39 17.22 -7.77
N ASP A 65 -2.59 17.59 -8.20
CA ASP A 65 -3.39 16.73 -9.06
C ASP A 65 -2.67 16.49 -10.38
N GLY A 66 -2.60 15.22 -10.77
CA GLY A 66 -1.92 14.82 -11.99
C GLY A 66 -0.43 14.57 -11.84
N ARG A 67 0.13 14.75 -10.64
CA ARG A 67 1.56 14.52 -10.43
C ARG A 67 1.89 13.05 -10.52
N GLN A 68 2.89 12.71 -11.32
CA GLN A 68 3.39 11.34 -11.42
C GLN A 68 4.25 11.00 -10.22
N VAL A 69 4.01 9.82 -9.64
CA VAL A 69 4.73 9.35 -8.46
C VAL A 69 5.06 7.88 -8.60
N THR A 70 6.03 7.45 -7.84
CA THR A 70 6.34 6.03 -7.65
C THR A 70 6.18 5.72 -6.17
N VAL A 71 5.34 4.75 -5.85
CA VAL A 71 5.00 4.45 -4.46
C VAL A 71 5.38 3.03 -4.09
N THR A 72 5.80 2.88 -2.85
CA THR A 72 5.93 1.60 -2.17
C THR A 72 4.93 1.60 -1.04
N TYR A 73 4.06 0.63 -1.01
CA TYR A 73 2.96 0.64 -0.07
C TYR A 73 2.63 -0.77 0.41
N ARG A 74 1.90 -0.79 1.50
CA ARG A 74 1.37 -2.02 2.09
C ARG A 74 -0.14 -1.88 2.16
N PRO A 75 -0.91 -2.85 1.65
CA PRO A 75 -2.36 -2.80 1.85
C PRO A 75 -2.71 -2.75 3.33
N ASP A 76 -3.63 -1.88 3.69
CA ASP A 76 -4.06 -1.70 5.07
C ASP A 76 -5.45 -2.31 5.23
N SER A 77 -5.50 -3.63 5.33
CA SER A 77 -6.74 -4.39 5.30
C SER A 77 -7.63 -4.17 6.53
N GLU A 78 -7.07 -3.63 7.60
CA GLU A 78 -7.85 -3.31 8.80
C GLU A 78 -8.56 -1.96 8.70
N PHE A 79 -8.17 -1.15 7.76
CA PHE A 79 -8.75 0.17 7.56
C PHE A 79 -9.90 0.08 6.56
N VAL A 80 -11.02 0.73 6.86
CA VAL A 80 -12.16 0.80 5.95
C VAL A 80 -12.10 2.13 5.22
N SER A 81 -11.87 2.08 3.90
CA SER A 81 -11.79 3.29 3.10
C SER A 81 -13.15 3.98 3.01
N PRO A 82 -13.23 5.29 3.28
CA PRO A 82 -14.47 6.04 3.08
C PRO A 82 -14.76 6.28 1.60
N CYS A 83 -13.80 5.95 0.73
CA CYS A 83 -13.91 6.18 -0.70
C CYS A 83 -14.19 4.86 -1.41
N SER A 84 -15.40 4.71 -1.93
CA SER A 84 -15.78 3.49 -2.64
C SER A 84 -14.91 3.26 -3.85
N GLY A 85 -14.46 2.01 -4.02
CA GLY A 85 -13.62 1.63 -5.15
C GLY A 85 -12.13 1.88 -4.95
N SER A 86 -11.73 2.38 -3.78
CA SER A 86 -10.32 2.56 -3.46
C SER A 86 -9.87 1.53 -2.44
N GLU A 87 -8.58 1.20 -2.49
CA GLU A 87 -7.95 0.32 -1.52
C GLU A 87 -7.21 1.13 -0.47
N PRO A 88 -7.47 0.89 0.82
CA PRO A 88 -6.68 1.54 1.86
C PRO A 88 -5.24 1.03 1.81
N ALA A 89 -4.29 1.95 1.84
CA ALA A 89 -2.88 1.63 1.70
C ALA A 89 -2.03 2.45 2.66
N LEU A 90 -1.14 1.79 3.37
CA LEU A 90 -0.13 2.44 4.17
C LEU A 90 1.07 2.72 3.28
N ILE A 91 1.36 4.00 3.05
CA ILE A 91 2.44 4.42 2.17
C ILE A 91 3.76 4.29 2.93
N GLU A 92 4.64 3.43 2.43
CA GLU A 92 5.97 3.22 3.02
C GLU A 92 6.98 4.21 2.44
N ALA A 93 6.90 4.46 1.15
CA ALA A 93 7.77 5.41 0.45
C ALA A 93 7.07 5.97 -0.77
N ILE A 94 7.42 7.20 -1.12
CA ILE A 94 6.88 7.87 -2.31
C ILE A 94 7.95 8.81 -2.85
N ARG A 95 8.03 8.86 -4.16
CA ARG A 95 8.95 9.77 -4.86
C ARG A 95 8.40 10.19 -6.22
#